data_4a70757f8aaf9d5d5f2459458bd954f7
#
_entry.id   4a70757f8aaf9d5d5f2459458bd954f7
#
_cell.length_a   1.000
_cell.length_b   1.000
_cell.length_c   1.000
_cell.angle_alpha   90.00
_cell.angle_beta   90.00
_cell.angle_gamma   90.00
#
_symmetry.space_group_name_H-M   'P 1'
#
loop_
_entity.id
_entity.type
_entity.pdbx_description
1 polymer ?
#
loop_
_entity_poly.entity_id
_entity_poly.type
_entity_poly.pdbx_seq_one_letter_code
_entity_poly.pdbx_strand_id
1 'polypeptide(L)'
;MNKSISLLNKTGNQLLVAACAFLVLGDLSYANPTIEKSSDIIYSKSVVFQEFHDPGRLISANGKEYWFHYQGFTYDNIKTWEEGRTLNLTYSNTKGSQLHDPISGASARVEIHGSHLIEEITRKCVSENGSTMGIAGCYRQEYELWDAMITRLLKELKASRTADTYKDIEAMHNLWLKYKQMRFEVGRSVFGNSSGTITIIESNARALNAIKHQALFLRSLVGKHE
;
A
#
# COMPACT_ATOMS: atom_id res chain seq x y z
N MET A 1 -27.00 -24.48 59.11
CA MET A 1 -27.72 -24.87 57.88
C MET A 1 -26.85 -24.52 56.71
N ASN A 2 -26.22 -25.57 56.16
CA ASN A 2 -25.30 -25.48 55.01
C ASN A 2 -26.08 -25.42 53.71
N LYS A 3 -25.69 -24.51 52.81
CA LYS A 3 -25.95 -24.67 51.39
C LYS A 3 -24.66 -24.40 50.62
N SER A 4 -24.08 -25.52 50.20
CA SER A 4 -23.01 -25.57 49.20
C SER A 4 -23.56 -25.14 47.86
N ILE A 5 -22.87 -24.23 47.16
CA ILE A 5 -23.08 -23.96 45.75
C ILE A 5 -21.86 -24.49 45.00
N SER A 6 -22.09 -25.53 44.23
CA SER A 6 -21.10 -26.14 43.34
C SER A 6 -20.86 -25.24 42.13
N LEU A 7 -19.62 -24.86 41.94
CA LEU A 7 -19.12 -24.24 40.71
C LEU A 7 -18.85 -25.32 39.68
N LEU A 8 -19.61 -25.32 38.61
CA LEU A 8 -19.31 -26.09 37.41
C LEU A 8 -18.37 -25.29 36.51
N ASN A 9 -17.15 -25.76 36.48
CA ASN A 9 -16.16 -25.42 35.47
C ASN A 9 -16.62 -25.96 34.13
N LYS A 10 -16.70 -25.13 33.08
CA LYS A 10 -16.72 -25.56 31.70
C LYS A 10 -15.69 -24.78 30.92
N THR A 11 -14.58 -25.41 30.77
CA THR A 11 -13.55 -25.22 29.77
C THR A 11 -14.13 -25.14 28.36
N GLY A 12 -13.63 -24.22 27.56
CA GLY A 12 -13.95 -24.14 26.14
C GLY A 12 -13.31 -22.89 25.50
N ASN A 13 -11.99 -22.75 25.64
CA ASN A 13 -11.23 -21.83 24.82
C ASN A 13 -11.13 -22.40 23.41
N GLN A 14 -12.09 -22.09 22.56
CA GLN A 14 -11.86 -22.15 21.10
C GLN A 14 -11.46 -20.75 20.65
N LEU A 15 -10.18 -20.60 20.37
CA LEU A 15 -9.62 -19.51 19.57
C LEU A 15 -10.22 -19.65 18.16
N LEU A 16 -11.34 -18.98 17.95
CA LEU A 16 -11.82 -18.67 16.61
C LEU A 16 -10.97 -17.51 16.10
N VAL A 17 -9.95 -17.85 15.32
CA VAL A 17 -9.32 -16.92 14.39
C VAL A 17 -10.41 -16.55 13.38
N ALA A 18 -11.17 -15.52 13.72
CA ALA A 18 -12.09 -14.92 12.78
C ALA A 18 -11.26 -14.18 11.74
N ALA A 19 -10.99 -14.85 10.63
CA ALA A 19 -10.72 -14.18 9.38
C ALA A 19 -11.80 -13.11 9.23
N CYS A 20 -11.43 -11.84 9.23
CA CYS A 20 -12.34 -10.75 8.90
C CYS A 20 -12.75 -10.93 7.43
N ALA A 21 -13.68 -11.83 7.18
CA ALA A 21 -14.46 -11.82 5.98
C ALA A 21 -15.26 -10.50 6.00
N PHE A 22 -14.98 -9.64 5.06
CA PHE A 22 -15.89 -8.60 4.63
C PHE A 22 -17.14 -9.29 4.03
N LEU A 23 -17.97 -9.84 4.87
CA LEU A 23 -19.27 -10.40 4.53
C LEU A 23 -20.34 -9.37 4.88
N VAL A 24 -20.50 -8.45 4.00
CA VAL A 24 -21.84 -7.92 3.64
C VAL A 24 -21.70 -7.54 2.17
N LEU A 25 -22.16 -8.42 1.30
CA LEU A 25 -23.06 -8.09 0.20
C LEU A 25 -23.10 -9.30 -0.73
N GLY A 26 -24.31 -9.70 -1.02
CA GLY A 26 -24.65 -10.81 -1.87
C GLY A 26 -23.83 -10.88 -3.16
N ASP A 27 -23.73 -12.09 -3.67
CA ASP A 27 -23.19 -12.47 -4.97
C ASP A 27 -23.74 -11.58 -6.10
N LEU A 28 -23.10 -10.44 -6.30
CA LEU A 28 -23.08 -9.78 -7.59
C LEU A 28 -21.79 -10.25 -8.24
N SER A 29 -21.90 -11.28 -9.06
CA SER A 29 -20.87 -11.68 -10.03
C SER A 29 -20.60 -10.50 -10.95
N TYR A 30 -19.86 -9.51 -10.47
CA TYR A 30 -19.15 -8.61 -11.35
C TYR A 30 -18.02 -9.43 -11.95
N ALA A 31 -18.11 -9.63 -13.27
CA ALA A 31 -17.01 -10.15 -14.04
C ALA A 31 -15.79 -9.28 -13.72
N ASN A 32 -14.92 -9.77 -12.83
CA ASN A 32 -13.57 -9.25 -12.70
C ASN A 32 -12.97 -9.32 -14.11
N PRO A 33 -12.46 -8.22 -14.66
CA PRO A 33 -11.60 -8.34 -15.82
C PRO A 33 -10.51 -9.33 -15.43
N THR A 34 -10.44 -10.42 -16.12
CA THR A 34 -9.40 -11.45 -15.97
C THR A 34 -8.07 -10.75 -16.17
N ILE A 35 -7.45 -10.32 -15.06
CA ILE A 35 -6.07 -9.84 -15.08
C ILE A 35 -5.25 -11.07 -15.41
N GLU A 36 -4.82 -11.13 -16.64
CA GLU A 36 -3.85 -12.15 -17.09
C GLU A 36 -2.69 -12.17 -16.09
N LYS A 37 -2.45 -13.33 -15.53
CA LYS A 37 -1.45 -13.60 -14.48
C LYS A 37 0.01 -13.43 -14.95
N SER A 38 0.29 -12.73 -16.05
CA SER A 38 1.62 -12.68 -16.67
C SER A 38 2.44 -11.42 -16.40
N SER A 39 1.90 -10.35 -15.84
CA SER A 39 2.74 -9.23 -15.39
C SER A 39 2.34 -8.76 -14.00
N ASP A 40 3.30 -8.74 -13.09
CA ASP A 40 3.23 -8.12 -11.75
C ASP A 40 3.03 -6.58 -11.83
N ILE A 41 2.98 -6.03 -13.04
CA ILE A 41 2.82 -4.59 -13.30
C ILE A 41 1.34 -4.23 -13.24
N ILE A 42 0.99 -3.42 -12.23
CA ILE A 42 -0.37 -2.93 -11.97
C ILE A 42 -0.65 -1.63 -12.72
N TYR A 43 0.39 -0.82 -12.94
CA TYR A 43 0.29 0.48 -13.59
C TYR A 43 1.50 0.75 -14.45
N SER A 44 1.28 1.34 -15.61
CA SER A 44 2.35 1.79 -16.50
C SER A 44 1.94 3.08 -17.21
N LYS A 45 2.89 4.00 -17.32
CA LYS A 45 2.76 5.18 -18.19
C LYS A 45 4.12 5.61 -18.71
N SER A 46 4.14 6.21 -19.90
CA SER A 46 5.33 6.85 -20.44
C SER A 46 5.57 8.21 -19.77
N VAL A 47 6.83 8.51 -19.48
CA VAL A 47 7.31 9.81 -19.01
C VAL A 47 8.53 10.20 -19.85
N VAL A 48 8.68 11.48 -20.11
CA VAL A 48 9.84 11.99 -20.86
C VAL A 48 10.87 12.49 -19.85
N PHE A 49 12.10 12.02 -19.99
CA PHE A 49 13.22 12.49 -19.19
C PHE A 49 13.60 13.92 -19.61
N GLN A 50 13.80 14.83 -18.67
CA GLN A 50 14.26 16.17 -18.93
C GLN A 50 15.70 16.36 -18.50
N GLU A 51 15.97 16.21 -17.22
CA GLU A 51 17.29 16.48 -16.68
C GLU A 51 17.53 15.80 -15.33
N PHE A 52 18.79 15.70 -14.97
CA PHE A 52 19.25 15.39 -13.63
C PHE A 52 19.59 16.65 -12.88
N HIS A 53 18.99 16.86 -11.70
CA HIS A 53 19.29 18.04 -10.89
C HIS A 53 20.32 17.82 -9.81
N ASP A 54 20.56 16.59 -9.39
CA ASP A 54 21.52 16.25 -8.33
C ASP A 54 21.61 14.73 -8.22
N PRO A 55 22.70 14.17 -7.67
CA PRO A 55 22.73 12.74 -7.45
C PRO A 55 21.44 12.29 -6.74
N GLY A 56 20.55 11.61 -7.47
CA GLY A 56 19.29 11.06 -6.95
C GLY A 56 18.00 11.78 -7.29
N ARG A 57 18.00 12.86 -8.08
CA ARG A 57 16.80 13.57 -8.49
C ARG A 57 16.66 13.65 -10.01
N LEU A 58 15.48 13.32 -10.52
CA LEU A 58 15.14 13.36 -11.94
C LEU A 58 13.86 14.16 -12.15
N ILE A 59 13.85 14.98 -13.18
CA ILE A 59 12.68 15.78 -13.58
C ILE A 59 12.13 15.24 -14.90
N SER A 60 10.80 15.09 -14.97
CA SER A 60 10.10 14.72 -16.20
C SER A 60 9.52 15.95 -16.92
N ALA A 61 9.14 15.81 -18.20
CA ALA A 61 8.57 16.86 -19.05
C ALA A 61 7.33 17.56 -18.47
N ASN A 62 6.60 16.93 -17.57
CA ASN A 62 5.45 17.52 -16.87
C ASN A 62 5.81 18.13 -15.50
N GLY A 63 7.08 18.40 -15.25
CA GLY A 63 7.55 19.04 -14.01
C GLY A 63 7.46 18.17 -12.76
N LYS A 64 7.26 16.85 -12.90
CA LYS A 64 7.26 15.94 -11.77
C LYS A 64 8.68 15.54 -11.41
N GLU A 65 9.01 15.64 -10.13
CA GLU A 65 10.27 15.18 -9.59
C GLU A 65 10.17 13.72 -9.14
N TYR A 66 11.20 12.94 -9.46
CA TYR A 66 11.36 11.57 -9.05
C TYR A 66 12.63 11.42 -8.23
N TRP A 67 12.53 10.80 -7.06
CA TRP A 67 13.65 10.49 -6.20
C TRP A 67 14.07 9.04 -6.39
N PHE A 68 15.37 8.79 -6.48
CA PHE A 68 15.91 7.45 -6.62
C PHE A 68 16.21 6.84 -5.27
N HIS A 69 15.88 5.56 -5.12
CA HIS A 69 16.38 4.77 -4.02
C HIS A 69 17.79 4.27 -4.32
N TYR A 70 18.71 4.52 -3.40
CA TYR A 70 20.11 4.10 -3.56
C TYR A 70 20.30 2.58 -3.55
N GLN A 71 19.37 1.80 -2.99
CA GLN A 71 19.44 0.35 -3.01
C GLN A 71 19.10 -0.20 -4.40
N GLY A 72 20.05 -0.89 -5.01
CA GLY A 72 19.92 -1.49 -6.34
C GLY A 72 20.08 -0.51 -7.50
N PHE A 73 20.57 0.68 -7.21
CA PHE A 73 20.80 1.73 -8.17
C PHE A 73 22.26 1.78 -8.58
N THR A 74 22.54 1.54 -9.83
CA THR A 74 23.80 1.92 -10.45
C THR A 74 23.60 3.26 -11.16
N TYR A 75 24.07 4.34 -10.56
CA TYR A 75 24.11 5.69 -11.15
C TYR A 75 24.65 5.64 -12.60
N ASP A 76 25.57 4.73 -12.85
CA ASP A 76 26.15 4.49 -14.17
C ASP A 76 25.11 4.13 -15.25
N ASN A 77 24.02 3.49 -14.89
CA ASN A 77 22.99 3.10 -15.85
C ASN A 77 22.08 4.27 -16.23
N ILE A 78 21.91 5.27 -15.36
CA ILE A 78 21.00 6.40 -15.61
C ILE A 78 21.75 7.60 -16.17
N LYS A 79 23.03 7.78 -15.87
CA LYS A 79 23.82 8.88 -16.46
C LYS A 79 23.87 8.84 -17.98
N THR A 80 23.47 7.69 -18.57
CA THR A 80 23.35 7.50 -20.03
C THR A 80 22.01 7.97 -20.58
N TRP A 81 21.06 8.37 -19.73
CA TRP A 81 19.78 8.87 -20.20
C TRP A 81 19.93 10.29 -20.73
N GLU A 82 19.54 10.48 -21.96
CA GLU A 82 19.59 11.74 -22.67
C GLU A 82 18.26 12.50 -22.50
N GLU A 83 18.31 13.82 -22.50
CA GLU A 83 17.11 14.67 -22.52
C GLU A 83 16.18 14.28 -23.68
N GLY A 84 14.88 14.27 -23.42
CA GLY A 84 13.87 13.85 -24.40
C GLY A 84 13.63 12.33 -24.47
N ARG A 85 14.44 11.53 -23.76
CA ARG A 85 14.27 10.07 -23.74
C ARG A 85 12.95 9.67 -23.10
N THR A 86 12.21 8.79 -23.76
CA THR A 86 10.97 8.22 -23.20
C THR A 86 11.29 7.05 -22.29
N LEU A 87 10.85 7.14 -21.03
CA LEU A 87 10.96 6.11 -20.01
C LEU A 87 9.57 5.57 -19.66
N ASN A 88 9.51 4.33 -19.19
CA ASN A 88 8.28 3.72 -18.68
C ASN A 88 8.27 3.80 -17.14
N LEU A 89 7.36 4.58 -16.58
CA LEU A 89 7.06 4.56 -15.14
C LEU A 89 6.07 3.44 -14.87
N THR A 90 6.47 2.49 -14.04
CA THR A 90 5.65 1.33 -13.67
C THR A 90 5.47 1.21 -12.17
N TYR A 91 4.40 0.56 -11.74
CA TYR A 91 4.18 0.15 -10.36
C TYR A 91 3.83 -1.32 -10.29
N SER A 92 4.46 -2.03 -9.35
CA SER A 92 4.13 -3.41 -9.02
C SER A 92 4.16 -3.65 -7.50
N ASN A 93 3.42 -4.66 -7.02
CA ASN A 93 3.41 -5.00 -5.60
C ASN A 93 4.77 -5.51 -5.11
N THR A 94 5.53 -6.18 -5.97
CA THR A 94 6.83 -6.79 -5.61
C THR A 94 7.98 -5.81 -5.67
N LYS A 95 8.00 -4.88 -6.64
CA LYS A 95 9.13 -3.98 -6.88
C LYS A 95 8.85 -2.52 -6.53
N GLY A 96 7.56 -2.14 -6.38
CA GLY A 96 7.14 -0.76 -6.19
C GLY A 96 7.21 0.07 -7.46
N SER A 97 7.47 1.37 -7.32
CA SER A 97 7.59 2.29 -8.46
C SER A 97 8.97 2.17 -9.09
N GLN A 98 9.01 2.02 -10.42
CA GLN A 98 10.24 1.94 -11.20
C GLN A 98 10.14 2.80 -12.45
N LEU A 99 11.26 3.42 -12.82
CA LEU A 99 11.49 3.92 -14.18
C LEU A 99 12.31 2.89 -14.94
N HIS A 100 11.88 2.59 -16.14
CA HIS A 100 12.52 1.65 -17.05
C HIS A 100 12.80 2.33 -18.38
N ASP A 101 14.03 2.27 -18.83
CA ASP A 101 14.43 2.69 -20.18
C ASP A 101 14.27 1.52 -21.14
N PRO A 102 13.32 1.59 -22.09
CA PRO A 102 13.07 0.50 -23.02
C PRO A 102 14.21 0.30 -24.03
N ILE A 103 15.10 1.29 -24.20
CA ILE A 103 16.22 1.23 -25.16
C ILE A 103 17.43 0.55 -24.53
N SER A 104 17.86 0.99 -23.35
CA SER A 104 19.03 0.40 -22.67
C SER A 104 18.69 -0.79 -21.78
N GLY A 105 17.41 -1.02 -21.48
CA GLY A 105 16.96 -2.00 -20.49
C GLY A 105 17.23 -1.61 -19.05
N ALA A 106 17.83 -0.46 -18.79
CA ALA A 106 18.13 0.04 -17.45
C ALA A 106 16.85 0.34 -16.67
N SER A 107 16.84 0.02 -15.39
CA SER A 107 15.71 0.28 -14.49
C SER A 107 16.20 0.89 -13.20
N ALA A 108 15.41 1.82 -12.65
CA ALA A 108 15.67 2.43 -11.36
C ALA A 108 14.40 2.45 -10.49
N ARG A 109 14.54 2.12 -9.20
CA ARG A 109 13.47 2.30 -8.24
C ARG A 109 13.33 3.78 -7.90
N VAL A 110 12.13 4.31 -8.00
CA VAL A 110 11.87 5.73 -7.86
C VAL A 110 10.69 6.01 -6.96
N GLU A 111 10.61 7.25 -6.50
CA GLU A 111 9.49 7.83 -5.78
C GLU A 111 9.12 9.17 -6.37
N ILE A 112 7.84 9.48 -6.41
CA ILE A 112 7.36 10.77 -6.88
C ILE A 112 7.40 11.75 -5.72
N HIS A 113 8.05 12.90 -5.91
CA HIS A 113 8.08 13.96 -4.90
C HIS A 113 6.67 14.50 -4.63
N GLY A 114 6.32 14.61 -3.35
CA GLY A 114 5.03 15.17 -2.89
C GLY A 114 3.79 14.31 -3.13
N SER A 115 3.92 13.15 -3.78
CA SER A 115 2.81 12.20 -3.96
C SER A 115 3.33 10.75 -4.04
N HIS A 116 2.42 9.79 -3.97
CA HIS A 116 2.76 8.39 -4.19
C HIS A 116 2.03 7.84 -5.42
N LEU A 117 2.66 6.92 -6.16
CA LEU A 117 2.08 6.39 -7.39
C LEU A 117 0.75 5.65 -7.13
N ILE A 118 0.58 5.04 -5.97
CA ILE A 118 -0.70 4.46 -5.54
C ILE A 118 -1.82 5.50 -5.57
N GLU A 119 -1.57 6.72 -5.10
CA GLU A 119 -2.55 7.81 -5.12
C GLU A 119 -2.87 8.28 -6.55
N GLU A 120 -1.92 8.21 -7.49
CA GLU A 120 -2.17 8.51 -8.90
C GLU A 120 -3.07 7.43 -9.53
N ILE A 121 -2.81 6.16 -9.22
CA ILE A 121 -3.63 5.03 -9.66
C ILE A 121 -5.07 5.23 -9.19
N THR A 122 -5.25 5.57 -7.91
CA THR A 122 -6.57 5.81 -7.32
C THR A 122 -7.27 7.00 -7.95
N ARG A 123 -6.58 8.13 -8.12
CA ARG A 123 -7.16 9.32 -8.78
C ARG A 123 -7.64 9.02 -10.19
N LYS A 124 -6.85 8.26 -10.95
CA LYS A 124 -7.24 7.81 -12.29
C LYS A 124 -8.50 6.93 -12.21
N CYS A 125 -8.51 5.92 -11.35
CA CYS A 125 -9.66 5.06 -11.13
C CYS A 125 -10.92 5.86 -10.79
N VAL A 126 -10.84 6.79 -9.85
CA VAL A 126 -11.98 7.65 -9.44
C VAL A 126 -12.45 8.54 -10.58
N SER A 127 -11.55 9.09 -11.39
CA SER A 127 -11.94 9.93 -12.54
C SER A 127 -12.66 9.17 -13.65
N GLU A 128 -12.38 7.86 -13.75
CA GLU A 128 -13.00 6.97 -14.74
C GLU A 128 -14.33 6.34 -14.24
N ASN A 129 -14.64 6.46 -12.93
CA ASN A 129 -15.79 5.85 -12.29
C ASN A 129 -16.74 6.91 -11.73
N GLY A 130 -17.90 7.13 -12.41
CA GLY A 130 -18.88 8.15 -12.01
C GLY A 130 -19.86 7.70 -10.92
N SER A 131 -19.87 6.41 -10.50
CA SER A 131 -20.82 5.90 -9.50
C SER A 131 -20.20 5.81 -8.12
N THR A 132 -21.01 5.98 -7.07
CA THR A 132 -20.55 5.82 -5.67
C THR A 132 -19.92 4.46 -5.40
N MET A 133 -20.49 3.39 -5.98
CA MET A 133 -19.94 2.03 -5.84
C MET A 133 -18.62 1.87 -6.59
N GLY A 134 -18.48 2.47 -7.78
CA GLY A 134 -17.22 2.49 -8.52
C GLY A 134 -16.14 3.22 -7.74
N ILE A 135 -16.43 4.40 -7.20
CA ILE A 135 -15.51 5.17 -6.36
C ILE A 135 -15.11 4.38 -5.10
N ALA A 136 -16.05 3.72 -4.43
CA ALA A 136 -15.74 2.85 -3.29
C ALA A 136 -14.83 1.67 -3.67
N GLY A 137 -14.99 1.12 -4.88
CA GLY A 137 -14.09 0.11 -5.46
C GLY A 137 -12.67 0.63 -5.63
N CYS A 138 -12.50 1.87 -6.12
CA CYS A 138 -11.19 2.51 -6.27
C CYS A 138 -10.48 2.68 -4.92
N TYR A 139 -11.19 3.09 -3.87
CA TYR A 139 -10.61 3.21 -2.52
C TYR A 139 -10.26 1.85 -1.90
N ARG A 140 -11.03 0.81 -2.21
CA ARG A 140 -10.67 -0.56 -1.81
C ARG A 140 -9.37 -1.00 -2.48
N GLN A 141 -9.25 -0.78 -3.79
CA GLN A 141 -8.02 -1.08 -4.53
C GLN A 141 -6.83 -0.32 -3.96
N GLU A 142 -6.98 0.97 -3.63
CA GLU A 142 -5.94 1.76 -2.98
C GLU A 142 -5.50 1.13 -1.65
N TYR A 143 -6.46 0.72 -0.82
CA TYR A 143 -6.17 0.05 0.44
C TYR A 143 -5.35 -1.22 0.22
N GLU A 144 -5.71 -2.06 -0.73
CA GLU A 144 -5.00 -3.30 -1.07
C GLU A 144 -3.57 -3.02 -1.56
N LEU A 145 -3.36 -1.95 -2.34
CA LEU A 145 -2.03 -1.53 -2.79
C LEU A 145 -1.14 -1.07 -1.63
N TRP A 146 -1.69 -0.31 -0.67
CA TRP A 146 -0.95 0.08 0.53
C TRP A 146 -0.62 -1.12 1.43
N ASP A 147 -1.52 -2.08 1.58
CA ASP A 147 -1.30 -3.31 2.35
C ASP A 147 -0.21 -4.18 1.71
N ALA A 148 -0.24 -4.35 0.41
CA ALA A 148 0.82 -5.02 -0.34
C ALA A 148 2.18 -4.32 -0.19
N MET A 149 2.19 -2.98 -0.17
CA MET A 149 3.40 -2.20 0.09
C MET A 149 3.95 -2.46 1.50
N ILE A 150 3.11 -2.51 2.54
CA ILE A 150 3.51 -2.86 3.91
C ILE A 150 4.18 -4.23 3.94
N THR A 151 3.55 -5.23 3.31
CA THR A 151 4.08 -6.59 3.23
C THR A 151 5.46 -6.63 2.58
N ARG A 152 5.65 -5.91 1.47
CA ARG A 152 6.94 -5.79 0.80
C ARG A 152 7.98 -5.12 1.69
N LEU A 153 7.64 -3.97 2.31
CA LEU A 153 8.56 -3.22 3.16
C LEU A 153 9.03 -4.02 4.39
N LEU A 154 8.13 -4.78 5.02
CA LEU A 154 8.50 -5.68 6.12
C LEU A 154 9.49 -6.74 5.66
N LYS A 155 9.31 -7.30 4.45
CA LYS A 155 10.26 -8.25 3.87
C LYS A 155 11.62 -7.61 3.59
N GLU A 156 11.65 -6.38 3.06
CA GLU A 156 12.88 -5.62 2.81
C GLU A 156 13.61 -5.29 4.13
N LEU A 157 12.87 -4.83 5.15
CA LEU A 157 13.42 -4.53 6.48
C LEU A 157 13.99 -5.79 7.14
N LYS A 158 13.31 -6.93 7.02
CA LYS A 158 13.81 -8.21 7.52
C LYS A 158 15.12 -8.64 6.86
N ALA A 159 15.29 -8.33 5.58
CA ALA A 159 16.50 -8.68 4.84
C ALA A 159 17.67 -7.70 5.08
N SER A 160 17.38 -6.45 5.49
CA SER A 160 18.37 -5.37 5.59
C SER A 160 18.75 -4.95 7.01
N ARG A 161 18.01 -5.43 8.04
CA ARG A 161 18.24 -5.06 9.44
C ARG A 161 18.76 -6.23 10.27
N THR A 162 19.39 -5.92 11.41
CA THR A 162 19.75 -6.95 12.38
C THR A 162 18.51 -7.65 12.92
N ALA A 163 18.66 -8.88 13.42
CA ALA A 163 17.53 -9.65 13.95
C ALA A 163 16.82 -8.92 15.10
N ASP A 164 17.56 -8.24 15.97
CA ASP A 164 17.01 -7.51 17.11
C ASP A 164 16.23 -6.28 16.63
N THR A 165 16.80 -5.46 15.74
CA THR A 165 16.10 -4.30 15.16
C THR A 165 14.83 -4.73 14.42
N TYR A 166 14.88 -5.83 13.65
CA TYR A 166 13.69 -6.33 12.96
C TYR A 166 12.62 -6.81 13.93
N LYS A 167 12.99 -7.47 15.02
CA LYS A 167 12.07 -7.89 16.08
C LYS A 167 11.29 -6.72 16.67
N ASP A 168 11.95 -5.57 16.88
CA ASP A 168 11.28 -4.36 17.37
C ASP A 168 10.32 -3.78 16.33
N ILE A 169 10.72 -3.77 15.05
CA ILE A 169 9.86 -3.33 13.94
C ILE A 169 8.61 -4.24 13.84
N GLU A 170 8.80 -5.55 13.93
CA GLU A 170 7.70 -6.52 13.89
C GLU A 170 6.76 -6.36 15.10
N ALA A 171 7.30 -6.15 16.29
CA ALA A 171 6.52 -5.89 17.51
C ALA A 171 5.68 -4.62 17.37
N MET A 172 6.28 -3.54 16.88
CA MET A 172 5.59 -2.27 16.60
C MET A 172 4.48 -2.46 15.56
N HIS A 173 4.75 -3.18 14.48
CA HIS A 173 3.74 -3.46 13.45
C HIS A 173 2.58 -4.28 14.00
N ASN A 174 2.85 -5.27 14.85
CA ASN A 174 1.82 -6.07 15.51
C ASN A 174 0.94 -5.24 16.47
N LEU A 175 1.53 -4.26 17.17
CA LEU A 175 0.76 -3.29 17.97
C LEU A 175 -0.12 -2.41 17.10
N TRP A 176 0.38 -1.96 15.94
CA TRP A 176 -0.41 -1.20 14.99
C TRP A 176 -1.60 -2.01 14.44
N LEU A 177 -1.42 -3.31 14.15
CA LEU A 177 -2.52 -4.18 13.72
C LEU A 177 -3.63 -4.26 14.79
N LYS A 178 -3.26 -4.40 16.06
CA LYS A 178 -4.22 -4.39 17.18
C LYS A 178 -4.93 -3.04 17.28
N TYR A 179 -4.19 -1.94 17.18
CA TYR A 179 -4.77 -0.60 17.20
C TYR A 179 -5.74 -0.37 16.02
N LYS A 180 -5.37 -0.82 14.81
CA LYS A 180 -6.25 -0.77 13.63
C LYS A 180 -7.56 -1.50 13.88
N GLN A 181 -7.50 -2.70 14.45
CA GLN A 181 -8.67 -3.49 14.79
C GLN A 181 -9.57 -2.78 15.82
N MET A 182 -8.98 -2.27 16.90
CA MET A 182 -9.72 -1.53 17.92
C MET A 182 -10.41 -0.28 17.34
N ARG A 183 -9.73 0.47 16.48
CA ARG A 183 -10.33 1.64 15.81
C ARG A 183 -11.54 1.25 14.96
N PHE A 184 -11.45 0.13 14.27
CA PHE A 184 -12.57 -0.38 13.47
C PHE A 184 -13.77 -0.75 14.35
N GLU A 185 -13.54 -1.45 15.46
CA GLU A 185 -14.57 -1.85 16.41
C GLU A 185 -15.25 -0.64 17.07
N VAL A 186 -14.48 0.34 17.55
CA VAL A 186 -14.99 1.59 18.09
C VAL A 186 -15.78 2.36 17.02
N GLY A 187 -15.25 2.46 15.80
CA GLY A 187 -15.96 3.10 14.69
C GLY A 187 -17.30 2.44 14.40
N ARG A 188 -17.34 1.11 14.41
CA ARG A 188 -18.60 0.36 14.24
C ARG A 188 -19.58 0.63 15.39
N SER A 189 -19.11 0.66 16.63
CA SER A 189 -19.97 0.87 17.80
C SER A 189 -20.53 2.29 17.83
N VAL A 190 -19.77 3.28 17.43
CA VAL A 190 -20.18 4.70 17.47
C VAL A 190 -21.02 5.10 16.27
N PHE A 191 -20.71 4.58 15.08
CA PHE A 191 -21.32 5.00 13.83
C PHE A 191 -22.13 3.91 13.12
N GLY A 192 -22.12 2.68 13.63
CA GLY A 192 -22.60 1.48 12.95
C GLY A 192 -24.11 1.42 12.64
N ASN A 193 -24.91 2.34 13.18
CA ASN A 193 -26.34 2.43 12.88
C ASN A 193 -26.69 3.49 11.83
N SER A 194 -25.71 4.25 11.33
CA SER A 194 -25.94 5.22 10.26
C SER A 194 -25.72 4.53 8.90
N SER A 195 -26.80 4.06 8.29
CA SER A 195 -26.81 3.28 7.05
C SER A 195 -26.75 4.13 5.77
N GLY A 196 -26.08 5.28 5.79
CA GLY A 196 -25.95 6.15 4.61
C GLY A 196 -24.70 5.84 3.78
N THR A 197 -24.79 6.05 2.47
CA THR A 197 -23.68 5.91 1.51
C THR A 197 -22.47 6.78 1.88
N ILE A 198 -22.70 7.94 2.50
CA ILE A 198 -21.68 8.85 3.00
C ILE A 198 -20.83 8.19 4.10
N THR A 199 -21.47 7.45 5.01
CA THR A 199 -20.78 6.75 6.11
C THR A 199 -19.81 5.67 5.59
N ILE A 200 -20.16 5.00 4.49
CA ILE A 200 -19.29 4.01 3.85
C ILE A 200 -18.03 4.70 3.30
N ILE A 201 -18.20 5.83 2.61
CA ILE A 201 -17.07 6.58 2.04
C ILE A 201 -16.16 7.10 3.16
N GLU A 202 -16.72 7.68 4.22
CA GLU A 202 -15.94 8.19 5.36
C GLU A 202 -15.20 7.10 6.12
N SER A 203 -15.82 5.93 6.32
CA SER A 203 -15.17 4.80 6.98
C SER A 203 -14.01 4.26 6.16
N ASN A 204 -14.17 4.16 4.84
CA ASN A 204 -13.13 3.76 3.91
C ASN A 204 -11.98 4.79 3.90
N ALA A 205 -12.27 6.09 3.88
CA ALA A 205 -11.24 7.13 3.92
C ALA A 205 -10.44 7.09 5.22
N ARG A 206 -11.07 6.83 6.36
CA ARG A 206 -10.37 6.68 7.66
C ARG A 206 -9.47 5.44 7.70
N ALA A 207 -9.96 4.31 7.18
CA ALA A 207 -9.18 3.07 7.08
C ALA A 207 -7.98 3.25 6.14
N LEU A 208 -8.20 3.91 5.01
CA LEU A 208 -7.19 4.22 4.01
C LEU A 208 -6.07 5.10 4.58
N ASN A 209 -6.42 6.18 5.28
CA ASN A 209 -5.43 7.04 5.93
C ASN A 209 -4.57 6.27 6.95
N ALA A 210 -5.15 5.37 7.72
CA ALA A 210 -4.41 4.59 8.71
C ALA A 210 -3.39 3.65 8.06
N ILE A 211 -3.77 2.94 6.99
CA ILE A 211 -2.86 2.01 6.30
C ILE A 211 -1.77 2.76 5.52
N LYS A 212 -2.11 3.88 4.88
CA LYS A 212 -1.17 4.75 4.19
C LYS A 212 -0.09 5.27 5.13
N HIS A 213 -0.46 5.79 6.31
CA HIS A 213 0.50 6.29 7.29
C HIS A 213 1.45 5.19 7.76
N GLN A 214 0.95 3.98 7.98
CA GLN A 214 1.79 2.84 8.35
C GLN A 214 2.76 2.46 7.23
N ALA A 215 2.29 2.42 5.98
CA ALA A 215 3.14 2.12 4.84
C ALA A 215 4.26 3.16 4.67
N LEU A 216 3.92 4.45 4.75
CA LEU A 216 4.90 5.53 4.65
C LEU A 216 5.89 5.55 5.83
N PHE A 217 5.42 5.21 7.04
CA PHE A 217 6.31 5.05 8.20
C PHE A 217 7.31 3.92 7.97
N LEU A 218 6.87 2.71 7.63
CA LEU A 218 7.77 1.58 7.35
C LEU A 218 8.76 1.91 6.23
N ARG A 219 8.31 2.62 5.21
CA ARG A 219 9.16 3.08 4.12
C ARG A 219 10.28 4.01 4.61
N SER A 220 9.97 4.94 5.54
CA SER A 220 10.99 5.84 6.09
C SER A 220 12.09 5.09 6.84
N LEU A 221 11.85 3.85 7.26
CA LEU A 221 12.84 3.00 7.90
C LEU A 221 13.75 2.30 6.88
N VAL A 222 13.30 2.03 5.66
CA VAL A 222 14.09 1.33 4.63
C VAL A 222 15.28 2.19 4.14
N GLY A 223 15.10 3.50 4.02
CA GLY A 223 16.12 4.42 3.48
C GLY A 223 17.19 4.87 4.48
N LYS A 224 17.07 4.53 5.76
CA LYS A 224 18.08 4.89 6.79
C LYS A 224 19.09 3.75 6.92
N HIS A 225 20.26 3.91 6.32
CA HIS A 225 21.42 3.12 6.66
C HIS A 225 22.05 3.69 7.94
N GLU A 226 22.24 2.84 8.93
CA GLU A 226 23.09 3.12 10.08
C GLU A 226 24.56 3.11 9.65
#